data_ff8271e6e44ba4a0d7652ff1279142fb
#
_entry.id   ff8271e6e44ba4a0d7652ff1279142fb
#
_cell.length_a   1.000
_cell.length_b   1.000
_cell.length_c   1.000
_cell.angle_alpha   90.00
_cell.angle_beta   90.00
_cell.angle_gamma   90.00
#
_symmetry.space_group_name_H-M   'P 1'
#
loop_
_entity.id
_entity.type
_entity.pdbx_description
1 polymer ?
#
loop_
_entity_poly.entity_id
_entity_poly.type
_entity_poly.pdbx_seq_one_letter_code
_entity_poly.pdbx_strand_id
1 'polypeptide(L)'
;MTNKHAHPTDAVFQNGLAKRTQVMGQAFVDKAFAGASDFTLPMQHHITRAAWGDSWQRDVLDLKTRSLITVAMLTALGKTHELKGHVRGALNNGA
;
A
#
# COMPACT_ATOMS: atom_id res chain seq x y z
N MET A 1 -20.09 18.10 -3.01
CA MET A 1 -19.16 17.87 -1.89
C MET A 1 -18.51 16.52 -2.04
N THR A 2 -17.18 16.50 -2.04
CA THR A 2 -16.44 15.25 -2.25
C THR A 2 -16.39 14.44 -0.95
N ASN A 3 -16.88 13.22 -0.99
CA ASN A 3 -16.75 12.29 0.13
C ASN A 3 -15.44 11.51 -0.03
N LYS A 4 -14.38 11.95 0.64
CA LYS A 4 -13.07 11.30 0.54
C LYS A 4 -13.00 9.95 1.26
N HIS A 5 -14.06 9.56 1.97
CA HIS A 5 -14.16 8.21 2.55
C HIS A 5 -14.79 7.22 1.57
N ALA A 6 -15.41 7.71 0.48
CA ALA A 6 -15.93 6.86 -0.56
C ALA A 6 -14.80 6.41 -1.48
N HIS A 7 -14.65 5.09 -1.64
CA HIS A 7 -13.64 4.52 -2.50
C HIS A 7 -14.17 4.26 -3.91
N PRO A 8 -13.29 4.32 -4.92
CA PRO A 8 -13.64 3.83 -6.26
C PRO A 8 -14.11 2.37 -6.21
N THR A 9 -15.02 2.03 -7.12
CA THR A 9 -15.64 0.70 -7.14
C THR A 9 -15.06 -0.24 -8.20
N ASP A 10 -14.11 0.24 -9.01
CA ASP A 10 -13.48 -0.59 -10.04
C ASP A 10 -12.67 -1.75 -9.42
N ALA A 11 -12.63 -2.87 -10.14
CA ALA A 11 -12.00 -4.09 -9.64
C ALA A 11 -10.51 -3.91 -9.33
N VAL A 12 -9.79 -3.15 -10.15
CA VAL A 12 -8.36 -2.92 -9.93
C VAL A 12 -8.13 -2.21 -8.60
N PHE A 13 -8.91 -1.17 -8.32
CA PHE A 13 -8.83 -0.46 -7.02
C PHE A 13 -9.18 -1.39 -5.87
N GLN A 14 -10.30 -2.12 -5.97
CA GLN A 14 -10.78 -2.98 -4.88
C GLN A 14 -9.79 -4.10 -4.58
N ASN A 15 -9.21 -4.73 -5.61
CA ASN A 15 -8.17 -5.75 -5.43
C ASN A 15 -6.90 -5.15 -4.81
N GLY A 16 -6.54 -3.94 -5.23
CA GLY A 16 -5.41 -3.21 -4.67
C GLY A 16 -5.62 -2.84 -3.21
N LEU A 17 -6.81 -2.36 -2.88
CA LEU A 17 -7.16 -2.02 -1.50
C LEU A 17 -7.09 -3.24 -0.58
N ALA A 18 -7.61 -4.37 -1.03
CA ALA A 18 -7.55 -5.62 -0.27
C ALA A 18 -6.10 -6.07 -0.05
N LYS A 19 -5.27 -6.00 -1.09
CA LYS A 19 -3.84 -6.38 -0.98
C LYS A 19 -3.09 -5.43 -0.06
N ARG A 20 -3.28 -4.13 -0.22
CA ARG A 20 -2.65 -3.11 0.62
C ARG A 20 -3.01 -3.32 2.09
N THR A 21 -4.28 -3.59 2.37
CA THR A 21 -4.75 -3.86 3.73
C THR A 21 -4.14 -5.15 4.29
N GLN A 22 -4.06 -6.20 3.48
CA GLN A 22 -3.46 -7.47 3.89
C GLN A 22 -2.00 -7.29 4.30
N VAL A 23 -1.23 -6.53 3.54
CA VAL A 23 0.21 -6.36 3.76
C VAL A 23 0.48 -5.31 4.84
N MET A 24 -0.12 -4.12 4.71
CA MET A 24 0.19 -2.97 5.55
C MET A 24 -0.65 -2.90 6.83
N GLY A 25 -1.79 -3.58 6.86
CA GLY A 25 -2.73 -3.53 7.97
C GLY A 25 -3.80 -2.46 7.80
N GLN A 26 -4.98 -2.72 8.36
CA GLN A 26 -6.15 -1.83 8.22
C GLN A 26 -5.87 -0.44 8.81
N ALA A 27 -5.23 -0.38 9.97
CA ALA A 27 -4.95 0.91 10.63
C ALA A 27 -4.05 1.80 9.77
N PHE A 28 -3.06 1.22 9.12
CA PHE A 28 -2.16 1.95 8.21
C PHE A 28 -2.96 2.53 7.02
N VAL A 29 -3.79 1.69 6.40
CA VAL A 29 -4.59 2.10 5.24
C VAL A 29 -5.59 3.18 5.62
N ASP A 30 -6.29 3.01 6.74
CA ASP A 30 -7.24 4.01 7.22
C ASP A 30 -6.55 5.36 7.46
N LYS A 31 -5.37 5.35 8.06
CA LYS A 31 -4.59 6.55 8.33
C LYS A 31 -4.14 7.23 7.03
N ALA A 32 -3.73 6.45 6.04
CA ALA A 32 -3.30 6.98 4.75
C ALA A 32 -4.43 7.75 4.06
N PHE A 33 -5.65 7.20 4.04
CA PHE A 33 -6.79 7.86 3.42
C PHE A 33 -7.31 9.03 4.27
N ALA A 34 -7.37 8.87 5.59
CA ALA A 34 -7.81 9.95 6.48
C ALA A 34 -6.89 11.16 6.41
N GLY A 35 -5.59 10.96 6.23
CA GLY A 35 -4.61 12.02 6.11
C GLY A 35 -4.54 12.67 4.72
N ALA A 36 -5.23 12.12 3.73
CA ALA A 36 -5.20 12.66 2.37
C ALA A 36 -6.05 13.92 2.27
N SER A 37 -5.50 14.95 1.63
CA SER A 37 -6.27 16.14 1.23
C SER A 37 -6.95 15.89 -0.11
N ASP A 38 -7.83 16.81 -0.52
CA ASP A 38 -8.43 16.76 -1.86
C ASP A 38 -7.37 16.77 -2.95
N PHE A 39 -6.25 17.43 -2.70
CA PHE A 39 -5.13 17.47 -3.64
C PHE A 39 -4.37 16.13 -3.70
N THR A 40 -4.17 15.46 -2.56
CA THR A 40 -3.36 14.23 -2.50
C THR A 40 -4.17 12.95 -2.65
N LEU A 41 -5.49 13.01 -2.51
CA LEU A 41 -6.34 11.83 -2.62
C LEU A 41 -6.20 11.10 -3.97
N PRO A 42 -6.13 11.78 -5.13
CA PRO A 42 -5.89 11.10 -6.40
C PRO A 42 -4.60 10.26 -6.42
N MET A 43 -3.57 10.70 -5.70
CA MET A 43 -2.32 9.93 -5.58
C MET A 43 -2.54 8.66 -4.77
N GLN A 44 -3.32 8.70 -3.69
CA GLN A 44 -3.68 7.50 -2.94
C GLN A 44 -4.44 6.49 -3.80
N HIS A 45 -5.37 6.98 -4.63
CA HIS A 45 -6.08 6.13 -5.58
C HIS A 45 -5.14 5.52 -6.61
N HIS A 46 -4.21 6.31 -7.15
CA HIS A 46 -3.23 5.84 -8.13
C HIS A 46 -2.31 4.77 -7.53
N ILE A 47 -1.76 5.02 -6.34
CA ILE A 47 -0.89 4.07 -5.64
C ILE A 47 -1.63 2.76 -5.38
N THR A 48 -2.88 2.84 -4.93
CA THR A 48 -3.69 1.66 -4.66
C THR A 48 -3.92 0.84 -5.92
N ARG A 49 -4.16 1.48 -7.07
CA ARG A 49 -4.32 0.78 -8.36
C ARG A 49 -3.00 0.27 -8.91
N ALA A 50 -1.99 1.14 -9.04
CA ALA A 50 -0.75 0.81 -9.75
C ALA A 50 0.14 -0.12 -8.94
N ALA A 51 0.42 0.22 -7.69
CA ALA A 51 1.29 -0.60 -6.85
C ALA A 51 0.55 -1.83 -6.33
N TRP A 52 -0.55 -1.62 -5.62
CA TRP A 52 -1.24 -2.69 -4.91
C TRP A 52 -2.21 -3.47 -5.79
N GLY A 53 -2.77 -2.82 -6.81
CA GLY A 53 -3.69 -3.44 -7.77
C GLY A 53 -3.01 -4.10 -8.96
N ASP A 54 -1.72 -3.84 -9.19
CA ASP A 54 -0.94 -4.43 -10.28
C ASP A 54 0.32 -5.11 -9.73
N SER A 55 1.32 -4.33 -9.29
CA SER A 55 2.63 -4.90 -8.93
C SER A 55 2.52 -5.93 -7.81
N TRP A 56 1.77 -5.64 -6.77
CA TRP A 56 1.62 -6.54 -5.61
C TRP A 56 0.61 -7.67 -5.83
N GLN A 57 -0.09 -7.68 -6.96
CA GLN A 57 -0.97 -8.79 -7.36
C GLN A 57 -0.21 -9.94 -8.02
N ARG A 58 0.99 -9.67 -8.50
CA ARG A 58 1.80 -10.67 -9.21
C ARG A 58 2.35 -11.70 -8.23
N ASP A 59 2.21 -12.98 -8.56
CA ASP A 59 2.58 -14.09 -7.69
C ASP A 59 3.95 -14.71 -8.02
N VAL A 60 4.72 -14.09 -8.90
CA VAL A 60 6.09 -14.53 -9.24
C VAL A 60 6.99 -14.54 -8.01
N LEU A 61 6.81 -13.54 -7.13
CA LEU A 61 7.45 -13.48 -5.81
C LEU A 61 6.37 -13.61 -4.75
N ASP A 62 6.62 -14.39 -3.70
CA ASP A 62 5.69 -14.42 -2.58
C ASP A 62 5.70 -13.08 -1.82
N LEU A 63 4.71 -12.88 -0.97
CA LEU A 63 4.54 -11.59 -0.27
C LEU A 63 5.71 -11.29 0.67
N LYS A 64 6.23 -12.30 1.35
CA LYS A 64 7.39 -12.12 2.25
C LYS A 64 8.61 -11.63 1.48
N THR A 65 8.95 -12.29 0.38
CA THR A 65 10.09 -11.92 -0.46
C THR A 65 9.92 -10.52 -1.02
N ARG A 66 8.71 -10.19 -1.49
CA ARG A 66 8.39 -8.87 -2.02
C ARG A 66 8.58 -7.79 -0.96
N SER A 67 8.14 -8.04 0.26
CA SER A 67 8.33 -7.13 1.39
C SER A 67 9.81 -6.95 1.74
N LEU A 68 10.58 -8.03 1.76
CA LEU A 68 12.02 -7.95 2.06
C LEU A 68 12.78 -7.15 1.01
N ILE A 69 12.46 -7.32 -0.26
CA ILE A 69 13.04 -6.54 -1.35
C ILE A 69 12.70 -5.05 -1.16
N THR A 70 11.45 -4.74 -0.85
CA THR A 70 11.00 -3.37 -0.62
C THR A 70 11.74 -2.74 0.56
N VAL A 71 11.86 -3.46 1.68
CA VAL A 71 12.61 -3.00 2.85
C VAL A 71 14.07 -2.71 2.47
N ALA A 72 14.70 -3.60 1.71
CA ALA A 72 16.09 -3.42 1.28
C ALA A 72 16.25 -2.16 0.42
N MET A 73 15.35 -1.94 -0.53
CA MET A 73 15.38 -0.75 -1.40
C MET A 73 15.16 0.53 -0.60
N LEU A 74 14.18 0.55 0.28
CA LEU A 74 13.88 1.72 1.09
C LEU A 74 15.02 2.06 2.05
N THR A 75 15.68 1.04 2.60
CA THR A 75 16.87 1.21 3.45
C THR A 75 18.00 1.85 2.65
N ALA A 76 18.29 1.31 1.48
CA ALA A 76 19.36 1.80 0.61
C ALA A 76 19.11 3.23 0.16
N LEU A 77 17.85 3.60 -0.10
CA LEU A 77 17.45 4.94 -0.53
C LEU A 77 17.26 5.92 0.62
N GLY A 78 17.32 5.47 1.87
CA GLY A 78 17.12 6.33 3.04
C GLY A 78 15.69 6.82 3.22
N LYS A 79 14.69 6.08 2.71
CA LYS A 79 13.27 6.45 2.80
C LYS A 79 12.69 6.00 4.14
N THR A 80 13.07 6.69 5.21
CA THR A 80 12.79 6.30 6.60
C THR A 80 11.30 6.23 6.90
N HIS A 81 10.51 7.15 6.39
CA HIS A 81 9.06 7.20 6.63
C HIS A 81 8.37 5.97 6.03
N GLU A 82 8.62 5.69 4.76
CA GLU A 82 8.04 4.55 4.06
C GLU A 82 8.57 3.22 4.62
N LEU A 83 9.84 3.20 5.04
CA LEU A 83 10.49 2.02 5.60
C LEU A 83 9.75 1.49 6.83
N LYS A 84 9.29 2.37 7.71
CA LYS A 84 8.56 1.96 8.93
C LYS A 84 7.33 1.12 8.60
N GLY A 85 6.53 1.58 7.63
CA GLY A 85 5.34 0.86 7.21
C GLY A 85 5.68 -0.48 6.57
N HIS A 86 6.71 -0.53 5.75
CA HIS A 86 7.10 -1.75 5.05
C HIS A 86 7.82 -2.77 5.94
N VAL A 87 8.49 -2.35 7.01
CA VAL A 87 8.98 -3.27 8.05
C VAL A 87 7.79 -3.97 8.71
N ARG A 88 6.75 -3.23 9.07
CA ARG A 88 5.53 -3.81 9.61
C ARG A 88 4.89 -4.76 8.59
N GLY A 89 4.83 -4.34 7.34
CA GLY A 89 4.31 -5.19 6.25
C GLY A 89 5.09 -6.48 6.09
N ALA A 90 6.42 -6.43 6.17
CA ALA A 90 7.26 -7.63 6.12
C ALA A 90 6.94 -8.59 7.26
N LEU A 91 6.77 -8.08 8.48
CA LEU A 91 6.37 -8.90 9.63
C LEU A 91 4.99 -9.51 9.42
N ASN A 92 4.03 -8.75 8.89
CA ASN A 92 2.70 -9.26 8.55
C ASN A 92 2.76 -10.40 7.53
N ASN A 93 3.76 -10.37 6.64
CA ASN A 93 3.95 -11.38 5.59
C ASN A 93 4.88 -12.53 6.02
N GLY A 94 5.22 -12.61 7.30
CA GLY A 94 5.95 -13.74 7.87
C GLY A 94 7.46 -13.57 7.98
N ALA A 95 7.94 -12.37 7.79
CA ALA A 95 9.37 -12.11 7.97
C ALA A 95 9.77 -12.17 9.45
#